data_ef510cadd5e908e11b6ecc52fb657f40
#
_entry.id   ef510cadd5e908e11b6ecc52fb657f40
#
_cell.length_a   1.000
_cell.length_b   1.000
_cell.length_c   1.000
_cell.angle_alpha   90.00
_cell.angle_beta   90.00
_cell.angle_gamma   90.00
#
_symmetry.space_group_name_H-M   'P 1'
#
loop_
_entity.id
_entity.type
_entity.pdbx_description
1 polymer ?
#
loop_
_entity_poly.entity_id
_entity_poly.type
_entity_poly.pdbx_seq_one_letter_code
_entity_poly.pdbx_strand_id
1 'polypeptide(L)'
;MSEQVLVINDLPGVAKVAGMSNLPILEAAQFEVALLPTLILSTHTLGYPGLVKHYLNEAFDEILDHWYDLNVQFKGCLTGYFADSKQITTIINYLESIDYTMPVIIDPIMADFGKLYAGFSEDFPSQFKKLVKYADIIVPNLTEACLITDYPFSEDLGPEDYPEIAKRISELGAKNVVLTGVYKNENMRDEEIGYYIYSEGRDAYYHMHKKEDTWFKGVGDISVSLITAYYLLGDSVQDAVIKSASYIEKALQHSLTVKRDKNLGIYFEPIIPEFSNEIDQIRKRLN
;
A
#
# COMPACT_ATOMS: atom_id res chain seq x y z
N MET A 1 8.50 14.24 19.19
CA MET A 1 7.76 13.05 18.72
C MET A 1 8.64 12.34 17.72
N SER A 2 8.61 11.03 17.69
CA SER A 2 9.36 10.24 16.70
C SER A 2 8.92 10.60 15.29
N GLU A 3 9.87 10.71 14.34
CA GLU A 3 9.59 10.80 12.89
C GLU A 3 9.77 9.45 12.20
N GLN A 4 9.92 8.37 13.00
CA GLN A 4 10.08 7.02 12.47
C GLN A 4 8.74 6.43 11.99
N VAL A 5 8.75 5.83 10.81
CA VAL A 5 7.60 5.10 10.24
C VAL A 5 7.96 3.63 10.16
N LEU A 6 7.14 2.79 10.80
CA LEU A 6 7.25 1.34 10.69
C LEU A 6 6.76 0.91 9.30
N VAL A 7 7.63 0.27 8.54
CA VAL A 7 7.27 -0.35 7.25
C VAL A 7 7.42 -1.85 7.34
N ILE A 8 6.35 -2.57 7.04
CA ILE A 8 6.30 -4.04 7.04
C ILE A 8 6.07 -4.50 5.61
N ASN A 9 7.11 -5.03 4.98
CA ASN A 9 7.02 -5.47 3.59
C ASN A 9 8.15 -6.45 3.24
N ASP A 10 8.10 -7.08 2.07
CA ASP A 10 9.20 -7.88 1.55
C ASP A 10 10.32 -7.01 0.95
N LEU A 11 11.50 -7.61 0.84
CA LEU A 11 12.68 -6.99 0.26
C LEU A 11 13.17 -7.75 -0.98
N PRO A 12 12.79 -7.35 -2.18
CA PRO A 12 13.37 -7.87 -3.40
C PRO A 12 14.74 -7.24 -3.67
N GLY A 13 15.76 -8.07 -3.96
CA GLY A 13 17.11 -7.59 -4.28
C GLY A 13 17.21 -6.87 -5.62
N VAL A 14 16.34 -7.22 -6.57
CA VAL A 14 16.22 -6.61 -7.89
C VAL A 14 14.78 -6.19 -8.14
N ALA A 15 14.59 -5.07 -8.80
CA ALA A 15 13.35 -4.35 -9.08
C ALA A 15 12.91 -3.37 -7.97
N LYS A 16 12.10 -2.40 -8.38
CA LYS A 16 11.58 -1.33 -7.52
C LYS A 16 10.11 -1.62 -7.19
N VAL A 17 9.93 -2.49 -6.22
CA VAL A 17 8.62 -2.89 -5.66
C VAL A 17 8.77 -3.09 -4.15
N ALA A 18 7.68 -3.19 -3.45
CA ALA A 18 7.63 -3.48 -2.01
C ALA A 18 8.53 -2.53 -1.18
N GLY A 19 9.27 -3.04 -0.20
CA GLY A 19 10.18 -2.26 0.64
C GLY A 19 11.19 -1.42 -0.13
N MET A 20 11.65 -1.91 -1.31
CA MET A 20 12.58 -1.16 -2.17
C MET A 20 11.96 0.08 -2.84
N SER A 21 10.63 0.21 -2.80
CA SER A 21 9.87 1.40 -3.22
C SER A 21 9.44 2.23 -2.02
N ASN A 22 9.02 1.57 -0.93
CA ASN A 22 8.53 2.27 0.25
C ASN A 22 9.62 3.13 0.90
N LEU A 23 10.84 2.57 1.08
CA LEU A 23 11.94 3.28 1.73
C LEU A 23 12.26 4.62 1.06
N PRO A 24 12.64 4.68 -0.23
CA PRO A 24 13.09 5.94 -0.84
C PRO A 24 11.98 7.00 -0.91
N ILE A 25 10.70 6.61 -1.00
CA ILE A 25 9.58 7.56 -0.98
C ILE A 25 9.39 8.17 0.42
N LEU A 26 9.36 7.34 1.46
CA LEU A 26 9.17 7.82 2.83
C LEU A 26 10.38 8.62 3.33
N GLU A 27 11.60 8.20 2.98
CA GLU A 27 12.82 8.96 3.30
C GLU A 27 12.86 10.30 2.55
N ALA A 28 12.42 10.35 1.28
CA ALA A 28 12.26 11.61 0.54
C ALA A 28 11.19 12.52 1.17
N ALA A 29 10.22 11.95 1.88
CA ALA A 29 9.25 12.68 2.71
C ALA A 29 9.80 13.09 4.09
N GLN A 30 11.10 12.83 4.34
CA GLN A 30 11.80 13.15 5.58
C GLN A 30 11.25 12.39 6.81
N PHE A 31 10.80 11.18 6.61
CA PHE A 31 10.56 10.22 7.68
C PHE A 31 11.77 9.28 7.80
N GLU A 32 12.12 8.92 9.02
CA GLU A 32 13.05 7.81 9.27
C GLU A 32 12.30 6.48 9.12
N VAL A 33 12.77 5.59 8.26
CA VAL A 33 12.10 4.31 8.04
C VAL A 33 12.67 3.22 8.92
N ALA A 34 11.84 2.63 9.77
CA ALA A 34 12.11 1.38 10.47
C ALA A 34 11.48 0.24 9.65
N LEU A 35 12.30 -0.49 8.90
CA LEU A 35 11.83 -1.59 8.07
C LEU A 35 11.83 -2.90 8.85
N LEU A 36 10.64 -3.53 8.94
CA LEU A 36 10.46 -4.90 9.43
C LEU A 36 10.25 -5.83 8.21
N PRO A 37 11.29 -6.51 7.72
CA PRO A 37 11.17 -7.28 6.50
C PRO A 37 10.45 -8.61 6.76
N THR A 38 9.47 -8.96 5.93
CA THR A 38 8.71 -10.21 6.02
C THR A 38 9.44 -11.38 5.39
N LEU A 39 10.13 -11.12 4.28
CA LEU A 39 11.06 -12.06 3.64
C LEU A 39 12.03 -11.30 2.72
N ILE A 40 13.13 -11.94 2.36
CA ILE A 40 14.07 -11.44 1.36
C ILE A 40 13.92 -12.27 0.09
N LEU A 41 13.90 -11.59 -1.05
CA LEU A 41 13.75 -12.18 -2.36
C LEU A 41 14.94 -11.81 -3.25
N SER A 42 15.38 -12.74 -4.11
CA SER A 42 16.40 -12.40 -5.13
C SER A 42 15.87 -11.38 -6.14
N THR A 43 14.59 -11.48 -6.48
CA THR A 43 13.81 -10.58 -7.34
C THR A 43 12.38 -10.54 -6.82
N HIS A 44 11.49 -9.71 -7.40
CA HIS A 44 10.07 -9.85 -7.06
C HIS A 44 9.46 -11.17 -7.60
N THR A 45 8.27 -11.52 -7.16
CA THR A 45 7.65 -12.84 -7.36
C THR A 45 7.19 -13.13 -8.80
N LEU A 46 7.11 -12.13 -9.68
CA LEU A 46 6.56 -12.28 -11.03
C LEU A 46 7.56 -11.86 -12.11
N GLY A 47 7.74 -12.69 -13.13
CA GLY A 47 8.52 -12.35 -14.33
C GLY A 47 9.99 -12.78 -14.34
N TYR A 48 10.50 -13.37 -13.27
CA TYR A 48 11.85 -13.92 -13.20
C TYR A 48 11.80 -15.42 -12.87
N PRO A 49 12.50 -16.27 -13.63
CA PRO A 49 12.63 -17.69 -13.29
C PRO A 49 13.62 -17.89 -12.13
N GLY A 50 13.46 -18.96 -11.37
CA GLY A 50 14.45 -19.38 -10.35
C GLY A 50 14.50 -18.47 -9.13
N LEU A 51 13.37 -17.91 -8.73
CA LEU A 51 13.24 -17.04 -7.56
C LEU A 51 13.77 -17.72 -6.28
N VAL A 52 14.71 -17.07 -5.61
CA VAL A 52 15.20 -17.45 -4.28
C VAL A 52 14.44 -16.65 -3.22
N LYS A 53 13.96 -17.35 -2.20
CA LYS A 53 13.20 -16.78 -1.07
C LYS A 53 13.84 -17.17 0.25
N HIS A 54 13.98 -16.19 1.15
CA HIS A 54 14.38 -16.40 2.54
C HIS A 54 13.31 -15.81 3.46
N TYR A 55 12.53 -16.68 4.08
CA TYR A 55 11.51 -16.30 5.05
C TYR A 55 12.16 -15.83 6.35
N LEU A 56 11.65 -14.77 6.95
CA LEU A 56 12.22 -14.16 8.15
C LEU A 56 11.29 -14.31 9.37
N ASN A 57 10.47 -15.36 9.42
CA ASN A 57 9.41 -15.49 10.43
C ASN A 57 9.94 -15.41 11.87
N GLU A 58 11.04 -16.10 12.20
CA GLU A 58 11.64 -16.02 13.55
C GLU A 58 12.26 -14.64 13.79
N ALA A 59 13.06 -14.15 12.86
CA ALA A 59 13.67 -12.82 12.95
C ALA A 59 12.64 -11.69 13.00
N PHE A 60 11.48 -11.87 12.36
CA PHE A 60 10.39 -10.89 12.36
C PHE A 60 9.87 -10.67 13.79
N ASP A 61 9.57 -11.73 14.51
CA ASP A 61 9.10 -11.68 15.89
C ASP A 61 10.21 -11.11 16.80
N GLU A 62 11.45 -11.64 16.71
CA GLU A 62 12.59 -11.19 17.53
C GLU A 62 12.92 -9.70 17.36
N ILE A 63 12.86 -9.17 16.12
CA ILE A 63 13.11 -7.76 15.83
C ILE A 63 12.00 -6.89 16.45
N LEU A 64 10.76 -7.27 16.28
CA LEU A 64 9.63 -6.49 16.80
C LEU A 64 9.60 -6.48 18.33
N ASP A 65 9.84 -7.63 18.96
CA ASP A 65 9.96 -7.76 20.42
C ASP A 65 11.10 -6.89 20.96
N HIS A 66 12.27 -6.90 20.31
CA HIS A 66 13.40 -6.06 20.69
C HIS A 66 13.08 -4.56 20.58
N TRP A 67 12.37 -4.12 19.52
CA TRP A 67 11.93 -2.74 19.41
C TRP A 67 10.90 -2.37 20.47
N TYR A 68 10.01 -3.30 20.82
CA TYR A 68 9.06 -3.12 21.92
C TYR A 68 9.78 -2.94 23.27
N ASP A 69 10.76 -3.79 23.57
CA ASP A 69 11.56 -3.71 24.79
C ASP A 69 12.39 -2.41 24.88
N LEU A 70 12.85 -1.89 23.75
CA LEU A 70 13.52 -0.60 23.66
C LEU A 70 12.57 0.60 23.72
N ASN A 71 11.24 0.35 23.81
CA ASN A 71 10.21 1.38 23.78
C ASN A 71 10.32 2.30 22.53
N VAL A 72 10.61 1.70 21.37
CA VAL A 72 10.62 2.44 20.09
C VAL A 72 9.18 2.82 19.74
N GLN A 73 8.95 4.11 19.52
CA GLN A 73 7.64 4.62 19.11
C GLN A 73 7.65 5.07 17.67
N PHE A 74 6.61 4.73 16.93
CA PHE A 74 6.46 5.07 15.52
C PHE A 74 5.40 6.14 15.32
N LYS A 75 5.64 7.03 14.36
CA LYS A 75 4.68 8.05 13.91
C LYS A 75 3.53 7.46 13.09
N GLY A 76 3.76 6.33 12.45
CA GLY A 76 2.79 5.59 11.65
C GLY A 76 3.32 4.22 11.27
N CYS A 77 2.42 3.38 10.78
CA CYS A 77 2.73 2.04 10.28
C CYS A 77 2.18 1.87 8.86
N LEU A 78 3.03 1.43 7.95
CA LEU A 78 2.65 0.99 6.60
C LEU A 78 2.86 -0.52 6.51
N THR A 79 1.80 -1.28 6.24
CA THR A 79 1.91 -2.71 5.96
C THR A 79 1.71 -2.97 4.47
N GLY A 80 2.50 -3.90 3.93
CA GLY A 80 2.37 -4.42 2.58
C GLY A 80 2.31 -5.94 2.58
N TYR A 81 3.23 -6.60 1.89
CA TYR A 81 3.25 -8.04 1.77
C TYR A 81 3.64 -8.74 3.07
N PHE A 82 2.78 -9.64 3.54
CA PHE A 82 3.10 -10.60 4.59
C PHE A 82 3.41 -11.97 3.98
N ALA A 83 4.50 -12.59 4.41
CA ALA A 83 4.90 -13.90 3.90
C ALA A 83 4.11 -15.06 4.51
N ASP A 84 3.52 -14.83 5.69
CA ASP A 84 2.83 -15.85 6.51
C ASP A 84 1.75 -15.17 7.36
N SER A 85 0.64 -15.87 7.61
CA SER A 85 -0.45 -15.40 8.48
C SER A 85 -0.01 -15.19 9.95
N LYS A 86 1.06 -15.85 10.39
CA LYS A 86 1.64 -15.61 11.73
C LYS A 86 2.17 -14.19 11.86
N GLN A 87 2.84 -13.65 10.84
CA GLN A 87 3.32 -12.28 10.86
C GLN A 87 2.16 -11.28 11.03
N ILE A 88 0.99 -11.55 10.41
CA ILE A 88 -0.23 -10.75 10.63
C ILE A 88 -0.65 -10.82 12.09
N THR A 89 -0.64 -12.02 12.69
CA THR A 89 -1.01 -12.20 14.09
C THR A 89 -0.03 -11.47 15.02
N THR A 90 1.27 -11.54 14.75
CA THR A 90 2.30 -10.83 15.52
C THR A 90 2.07 -9.32 15.46
N ILE A 91 1.75 -8.74 14.30
CA ILE A 91 1.46 -7.31 14.18
C ILE A 91 0.17 -6.92 14.91
N ILE A 92 -0.87 -7.74 14.84
CA ILE A 92 -2.09 -7.50 15.62
C ILE A 92 -1.78 -7.45 17.11
N ASN A 93 -1.04 -8.43 17.63
CA ASN A 93 -0.64 -8.47 19.04
C ASN A 93 0.20 -7.24 19.42
N TYR A 94 1.13 -6.83 18.56
CA TYR A 94 1.93 -5.62 18.77
C TYR A 94 1.04 -4.37 18.85
N LEU A 95 0.13 -4.18 17.90
CA LEU A 95 -0.80 -3.04 17.90
C LEU A 95 -1.72 -3.01 19.12
N GLU A 96 -2.05 -4.17 19.70
CA GLU A 96 -2.83 -4.28 20.93
C GLU A 96 -1.99 -4.05 22.20
N SER A 97 -0.67 -4.23 22.14
CA SER A 97 0.22 -4.13 23.31
C SER A 97 0.81 -2.73 23.54
N ILE A 98 0.88 -1.90 22.50
CA ILE A 98 1.43 -0.54 22.62
C ILE A 98 0.47 0.39 23.37
N ASP A 99 1.02 1.30 24.16
CA ASP A 99 0.29 2.27 24.98
C ASP A 99 0.12 3.65 24.32
N TYR A 100 0.46 3.76 23.05
CA TYR A 100 0.30 4.94 22.22
C TYR A 100 -0.49 4.62 20.96
N THR A 101 -0.98 5.65 20.27
CA THR A 101 -1.70 5.49 19.00
C THR A 101 -0.87 6.02 17.84
N MET A 102 -0.90 5.31 16.73
CA MET A 102 -0.31 5.74 15.47
C MET A 102 -1.25 5.41 14.31
N PRO A 103 -1.27 6.20 13.23
CA PRO A 103 -1.96 5.82 12.00
C PRO A 103 -1.42 4.51 11.41
N VAL A 104 -2.34 3.64 11.00
CA VAL A 104 -2.01 2.38 10.33
C VAL A 104 -2.56 2.41 8.91
N ILE A 105 -1.67 2.33 7.94
CA ILE A 105 -1.99 2.27 6.52
C ILE A 105 -1.75 0.85 6.02
N ILE A 106 -2.76 0.24 5.41
CA ILE A 106 -2.73 -1.16 5.00
C ILE A 106 -2.81 -1.25 3.48
N ASP A 107 -1.77 -1.81 2.86
CA ASP A 107 -1.81 -2.34 1.50
C ASP A 107 -1.96 -3.86 1.60
N PRO A 108 -3.14 -4.43 1.29
CA PRO A 108 -3.42 -5.83 1.57
C PRO A 108 -2.89 -6.76 0.47
N ILE A 109 -1.61 -6.69 0.17
CA ILE A 109 -0.96 -7.39 -0.93
C ILE A 109 -1.12 -8.91 -0.81
N MET A 110 -2.12 -9.48 -1.47
CA MET A 110 -2.36 -10.93 -1.45
C MET A 110 -2.90 -11.50 -2.75
N ALA A 111 -3.49 -10.69 -3.63
CA ALA A 111 -4.24 -11.19 -4.77
C ALA A 111 -4.31 -10.18 -5.92
N ASP A 112 -4.54 -10.68 -7.13
CA ASP A 112 -4.88 -9.87 -8.29
C ASP A 112 -5.63 -10.70 -9.33
N PHE A 113 -6.41 -10.07 -10.21
CA PHE A 113 -7.19 -10.74 -11.27
C PHE A 113 -8.04 -11.92 -10.77
N GLY A 114 -8.69 -11.77 -9.62
CA GLY A 114 -9.57 -12.79 -9.02
C GLY A 114 -8.84 -13.96 -8.36
N LYS A 115 -7.51 -13.91 -8.18
CA LYS A 115 -6.71 -15.03 -7.69
C LYS A 115 -5.71 -14.60 -6.62
N LEU A 116 -5.60 -15.41 -5.57
CA LEU A 116 -4.49 -15.31 -4.61
C LEU A 116 -3.15 -15.51 -5.31
N TYR A 117 -2.13 -14.78 -4.87
CA TYR A 117 -0.77 -15.00 -5.31
C TYR A 117 -0.27 -16.38 -4.88
N ALA A 118 0.60 -16.97 -5.69
CA ALA A 118 1.17 -18.28 -5.42
C ALA A 118 1.89 -18.34 -4.07
N GLY A 119 1.52 -19.29 -3.25
CA GLY A 119 2.12 -19.53 -1.93
C GLY A 119 1.23 -19.12 -0.76
N PHE A 120 0.16 -18.40 -0.97
CA PHE A 120 -0.84 -18.14 0.07
C PHE A 120 -1.83 -19.30 0.19
N SER A 121 -2.22 -19.60 1.42
CA SER A 121 -3.29 -20.55 1.73
C SER A 121 -4.66 -19.91 1.52
N GLU A 122 -5.69 -20.73 1.28
CA GLU A 122 -7.07 -20.24 1.07
C GLU A 122 -7.65 -19.47 2.27
N ASP A 123 -7.11 -19.70 3.47
CA ASP A 123 -7.52 -19.01 4.69
C ASP A 123 -6.78 -17.68 4.93
N PHE A 124 -5.75 -17.36 4.12
CA PHE A 124 -4.96 -16.13 4.27
C PHE A 124 -5.81 -14.85 4.29
N PRO A 125 -6.81 -14.65 3.41
CA PRO A 125 -7.68 -13.47 3.45
C PRO A 125 -8.44 -13.35 4.77
N SER A 126 -8.84 -14.46 5.39
CA SER A 126 -9.55 -14.45 6.68
C SER A 126 -8.66 -13.97 7.84
N GLN A 127 -7.36 -14.23 7.76
CA GLN A 127 -6.39 -13.69 8.73
C GLN A 127 -6.17 -12.19 8.47
N PHE A 128 -6.04 -11.80 7.21
CA PHE A 128 -5.88 -10.40 6.82
C PHE A 128 -7.07 -9.55 7.27
N LYS A 129 -8.28 -10.07 7.13
CA LYS A 129 -9.53 -9.45 7.59
C LYS A 129 -9.48 -9.00 9.07
N LYS A 130 -8.75 -9.73 9.93
CA LYS A 130 -8.57 -9.35 11.34
C LYS A 130 -7.72 -8.10 11.53
N LEU A 131 -6.82 -7.81 10.59
CA LEU A 131 -5.96 -6.61 10.64
C LEU A 131 -6.72 -5.35 10.23
N VAL A 132 -7.78 -5.48 9.40
CA VAL A 132 -8.54 -4.35 8.84
C VAL A 132 -9.09 -3.41 9.93
N LYS A 133 -9.47 -3.93 11.10
CA LYS A 133 -10.02 -3.12 12.20
C LYS A 133 -9.04 -2.06 12.74
N TYR A 134 -7.75 -2.19 12.44
CA TYR A 134 -6.73 -1.23 12.87
C TYR A 134 -6.44 -0.17 11.79
N ALA A 135 -7.00 -0.31 10.59
CA ALA A 135 -6.69 0.56 9.48
C ALA A 135 -7.25 1.97 9.65
N ASP A 136 -6.37 2.97 9.66
CA ASP A 136 -6.77 4.34 9.36
C ASP A 136 -7.06 4.51 7.87
N ILE A 137 -6.26 3.84 7.02
CA ILE A 137 -6.48 3.73 5.57
C ILE A 137 -6.20 2.30 5.14
N ILE A 138 -7.05 1.73 4.31
CA ILE A 138 -6.78 0.49 3.59
C ILE A 138 -6.89 0.74 2.08
N VAL A 139 -5.93 0.18 1.30
CA VAL A 139 -5.75 0.49 -0.12
C VAL A 139 -5.82 -0.78 -0.99
N PRO A 140 -6.92 -1.53 -1.01
CA PRO A 140 -7.02 -2.77 -1.76
C PRO A 140 -7.30 -2.53 -3.25
N ASN A 141 -6.82 -3.44 -4.11
CA ASN A 141 -7.42 -3.64 -5.43
C ASN A 141 -8.78 -4.36 -5.31
N LEU A 142 -9.56 -4.44 -6.39
CA LEU A 142 -10.90 -5.05 -6.35
C LEU A 142 -10.87 -6.54 -5.96
N THR A 143 -9.84 -7.29 -6.36
CA THR A 143 -9.70 -8.70 -5.97
C THR A 143 -9.51 -8.84 -4.46
N GLU A 144 -8.61 -8.06 -3.90
CA GLU A 144 -8.33 -8.05 -2.46
C GLU A 144 -9.55 -7.59 -1.65
N ALA A 145 -10.22 -6.54 -2.13
CA ALA A 145 -11.43 -6.03 -1.52
C ALA A 145 -12.54 -7.09 -1.47
N CYS A 146 -12.74 -7.83 -2.56
CA CYS A 146 -13.70 -8.94 -2.61
C CYS A 146 -13.34 -10.07 -1.66
N LEU A 147 -12.05 -10.46 -1.59
CA LEU A 147 -11.59 -11.51 -0.68
C LEU A 147 -11.74 -11.12 0.80
N ILE A 148 -11.46 -9.86 1.15
CA ILE A 148 -11.61 -9.34 2.52
C ILE A 148 -13.08 -9.31 2.94
N THR A 149 -13.98 -8.97 2.01
CA THR A 149 -15.41 -8.76 2.31
C THR A 149 -16.31 -9.96 2.04
N ASP A 150 -15.75 -11.06 1.52
CA ASP A 150 -16.51 -12.19 0.99
C ASP A 150 -17.50 -11.75 -0.09
N TYR A 151 -17.17 -10.68 -0.84
CA TYR A 151 -17.95 -10.23 -1.99
C TYR A 151 -17.57 -11.06 -3.22
N PRO A 152 -18.54 -11.53 -4.02
CA PRO A 152 -18.22 -12.31 -5.21
C PRO A 152 -17.38 -11.51 -6.20
N PHE A 153 -16.18 -12.00 -6.54
CA PHE A 153 -15.36 -11.37 -7.56
C PHE A 153 -15.91 -11.69 -8.96
N SER A 154 -15.98 -10.67 -9.81
CA SER A 154 -16.23 -10.78 -11.25
C SER A 154 -15.37 -9.77 -11.99
N GLU A 155 -14.99 -10.10 -13.22
CA GLU A 155 -14.32 -9.13 -14.12
C GLU A 155 -15.25 -7.98 -14.53
N ASP A 156 -16.57 -8.13 -14.33
CA ASP A 156 -17.60 -7.14 -14.64
C ASP A 156 -17.94 -6.22 -13.46
N LEU A 157 -17.19 -6.31 -12.32
CA LEU A 157 -17.37 -5.38 -11.21
C LEU A 157 -17.22 -3.93 -11.66
N GLY A 158 -18.16 -3.08 -11.28
CA GLY A 158 -18.28 -1.73 -11.75
C GLY A 158 -18.67 -0.70 -10.69
N PRO A 159 -18.95 0.53 -11.11
CA PRO A 159 -19.27 1.65 -10.22
C PRO A 159 -20.43 1.41 -9.27
N GLU A 160 -21.35 0.51 -9.60
CA GLU A 160 -22.47 0.10 -8.74
C GLU A 160 -22.05 -0.78 -7.57
N ASP A 161 -20.95 -1.55 -7.70
CA ASP A 161 -20.47 -2.48 -6.68
C ASP A 161 -19.56 -1.79 -5.64
N TYR A 162 -18.79 -0.77 -6.05
CA TYR A 162 -17.77 -0.14 -5.21
C TYR A 162 -18.30 0.41 -3.87
N PRO A 163 -19.50 1.04 -3.81
CA PRO A 163 -20.05 1.53 -2.56
C PRO A 163 -20.30 0.42 -1.54
N GLU A 164 -20.86 -0.70 -1.98
CA GLU A 164 -21.13 -1.85 -1.11
C GLU A 164 -19.83 -2.52 -0.64
N ILE A 165 -18.88 -2.74 -1.54
CA ILE A 165 -17.57 -3.33 -1.21
C ILE A 165 -16.84 -2.46 -0.18
N ALA A 166 -16.73 -1.15 -0.45
CA ALA A 166 -16.03 -0.22 0.44
C ALA A 166 -16.72 -0.11 1.81
N LYS A 167 -18.06 -0.09 1.83
CA LYS A 167 -18.85 -0.09 3.06
C LYS A 167 -18.57 -1.33 3.89
N ARG A 168 -18.57 -2.53 3.28
CA ARG A 168 -18.24 -3.78 4.00
C ARG A 168 -16.84 -3.76 4.61
N ILE A 169 -15.85 -3.19 3.91
CA ILE A 169 -14.50 -3.02 4.48
C ILE A 169 -14.55 -2.06 5.68
N SER A 170 -15.28 -0.95 5.57
CA SER A 170 -15.44 -0.01 6.68
C SER A 170 -16.16 -0.65 7.88
N GLU A 171 -17.15 -1.49 7.64
CA GLU A 171 -17.85 -2.25 8.69
C GLU A 171 -16.93 -3.24 9.44
N LEU A 172 -15.80 -3.64 8.84
CA LEU A 172 -14.74 -4.40 9.51
C LEU A 172 -13.86 -3.52 10.42
N GLY A 173 -14.03 -2.19 10.39
CA GLY A 173 -13.36 -1.24 11.26
C GLY A 173 -12.39 -0.27 10.57
N ALA A 174 -12.15 -0.39 9.26
CA ALA A 174 -11.32 0.57 8.54
C ALA A 174 -11.98 1.96 8.50
N LYS A 175 -11.22 3.01 8.87
CA LYS A 175 -11.74 4.39 8.88
C LYS A 175 -11.91 4.98 7.48
N ASN A 176 -10.99 4.64 6.58
CA ASN A 176 -10.99 5.08 5.20
C ASN A 176 -10.62 3.92 4.28
N VAL A 177 -11.32 3.80 3.17
CA VAL A 177 -11.11 2.77 2.15
C VAL A 177 -10.79 3.45 0.83
N VAL A 178 -9.70 3.03 0.19
CA VAL A 178 -9.25 3.53 -1.11
C VAL A 178 -9.19 2.35 -2.08
N LEU A 179 -10.28 2.06 -2.78
CA LEU A 179 -10.27 1.04 -3.82
C LEU A 179 -9.44 1.52 -5.00
N THR A 180 -8.52 0.67 -5.48
CA THR A 180 -7.64 0.97 -6.61
C THR A 180 -8.03 0.23 -7.86
N GLY A 181 -7.62 0.72 -9.03
CA GLY A 181 -7.89 0.06 -10.30
C GLY A 181 -9.35 0.16 -10.75
N VAL A 182 -10.08 1.15 -10.24
CA VAL A 182 -11.49 1.39 -10.54
C VAL A 182 -11.67 2.32 -11.73
N TYR A 183 -12.89 2.35 -12.26
CA TYR A 183 -13.35 3.34 -13.24
C TYR A 183 -14.69 3.95 -12.77
N LYS A 184 -14.99 5.15 -13.23
CA LYS A 184 -16.19 5.88 -12.76
C LYS A 184 -17.42 5.61 -13.64
N ASN A 185 -17.21 5.32 -14.91
CA ASN A 185 -18.27 5.17 -15.91
C ASN A 185 -17.96 3.98 -16.83
N GLU A 186 -18.91 3.08 -17.03
CA GLU A 186 -18.76 1.90 -17.90
C GLU A 186 -18.21 2.26 -19.29
N ASN A 187 -18.67 3.38 -19.86
CA ASN A 187 -18.22 3.83 -21.17
C ASN A 187 -16.75 4.28 -21.20
N MET A 188 -16.13 4.49 -20.01
CA MET A 188 -14.75 4.95 -19.84
C MET A 188 -13.81 3.87 -19.28
N ARG A 189 -14.30 2.65 -19.11
CA ARG A 189 -13.57 1.51 -18.52
C ARG A 189 -12.19 1.26 -19.15
N ASP A 190 -12.11 1.46 -20.47
CA ASP A 190 -10.87 1.26 -21.22
C ASP A 190 -10.02 2.53 -21.34
N GLU A 191 -10.56 3.70 -21.00
CA GLU A 191 -9.91 5.00 -21.16
C GLU A 191 -9.41 5.59 -19.84
N GLU A 192 -10.10 5.27 -18.72
CA GLU A 192 -9.80 5.82 -17.40
C GLU A 192 -9.56 4.71 -16.37
N ILE A 193 -8.71 5.02 -15.41
CA ILE A 193 -8.45 4.20 -14.23
C ILE A 193 -8.20 5.13 -13.04
N GLY A 194 -8.50 4.68 -11.83
CA GLY A 194 -8.27 5.55 -10.67
C GLY A 194 -8.61 4.92 -9.34
N TYR A 195 -9.13 5.76 -8.47
CA TYR A 195 -9.41 5.46 -7.08
C TYR A 195 -10.86 5.78 -6.73
N TYR A 196 -11.50 4.91 -5.94
CA TYR A 196 -12.74 5.19 -5.25
C TYR A 196 -12.43 5.32 -3.76
N ILE A 197 -12.69 6.50 -3.19
CA ILE A 197 -12.38 6.83 -1.80
C ILE A 197 -13.67 6.87 -1.01
N TYR A 198 -13.74 6.06 0.04
CA TYR A 198 -14.85 5.97 0.96
C TYR A 198 -14.39 6.27 2.39
N SER A 199 -15.10 7.14 3.07
CA SER A 199 -14.95 7.41 4.49
C SER A 199 -16.34 7.48 5.11
N GLU A 200 -16.55 6.84 6.25
CA GLU A 200 -17.87 6.83 6.89
C GLU A 200 -18.34 8.26 7.18
N GLY A 201 -19.61 8.54 6.88
CA GLY A 201 -20.23 9.85 7.09
C GLY A 201 -19.80 10.96 6.12
N ARG A 202 -19.10 10.62 5.05
CA ARG A 202 -18.72 11.55 3.96
C ARG A 202 -19.21 11.04 2.62
N ASP A 203 -19.38 11.97 1.68
CA ASP A 203 -19.63 11.59 0.29
C ASP A 203 -18.39 10.90 -0.29
N ALA A 204 -18.62 9.79 -0.99
CA ALA A 204 -17.54 9.08 -1.67
C ALA A 204 -16.98 9.92 -2.83
N TYR A 205 -15.68 9.77 -3.08
CA TYR A 205 -14.97 10.53 -4.08
C TYR A 205 -14.26 9.63 -5.09
N TYR A 206 -14.38 9.96 -6.38
CA TYR A 206 -13.62 9.33 -7.45
C TYR A 206 -12.48 10.24 -7.88
N HIS A 207 -11.26 9.71 -7.90
CA HIS A 207 -10.13 10.34 -8.57
C HIS A 207 -9.74 9.50 -9.78
N MET A 208 -9.92 10.05 -10.98
CA MET A 208 -9.69 9.36 -12.24
C MET A 208 -8.54 9.98 -13.00
N HIS A 209 -7.78 9.17 -13.71
CA HIS A 209 -6.76 9.58 -14.65
C HIS A 209 -6.81 8.70 -15.90
N LYS A 210 -6.15 9.16 -16.96
CA LYS A 210 -6.08 8.41 -18.21
C LYS A 210 -5.41 7.06 -17.97
N LYS A 211 -6.04 6.00 -18.47
CA LYS A 211 -5.47 4.66 -18.48
C LYS A 211 -4.43 4.55 -19.58
N GLU A 212 -3.23 4.13 -19.23
CA GLU A 212 -2.18 3.84 -20.20
C GLU A 212 -2.28 2.37 -20.66
N ASP A 213 -1.95 2.09 -21.91
CA ASP A 213 -1.97 0.74 -22.50
C ASP A 213 -0.89 -0.19 -21.92
N THR A 214 -0.27 0.24 -20.86
CA THR A 214 0.78 -0.50 -20.18
C THR A 214 0.70 -0.33 -18.69
N TRP A 215 1.19 -1.33 -17.96
CA TRP A 215 1.31 -1.27 -16.52
C TRP A 215 2.73 -1.64 -16.09
N PHE A 216 3.14 -1.12 -14.96
CA PHE A 216 4.41 -1.42 -14.32
C PHE A 216 4.17 -1.99 -12.94
N LYS A 217 5.05 -2.90 -12.52
CA LYS A 217 5.06 -3.37 -11.13
C LYS A 217 5.49 -2.26 -10.18
N GLY A 218 5.07 -2.33 -8.92
CA GLY A 218 5.44 -1.34 -7.91
C GLY A 218 4.62 -0.05 -7.93
N VAL A 219 3.66 0.11 -8.86
CA VAL A 219 2.76 1.28 -8.86
C VAL A 219 1.96 1.36 -7.56
N GLY A 220 1.41 0.22 -7.08
CA GLY A 220 0.71 0.13 -5.79
C GLY A 220 1.61 0.53 -4.63
N ASP A 221 2.80 -0.08 -4.55
CA ASP A 221 3.78 0.21 -3.48
C ASP A 221 4.17 1.69 -3.39
N ILE A 222 4.39 2.34 -4.54
CA ILE A 222 4.71 3.76 -4.58
C ILE A 222 3.50 4.61 -4.23
N SER A 223 2.32 4.26 -4.76
CA SER A 223 1.07 4.97 -4.48
C SER A 223 0.77 4.97 -2.99
N VAL A 224 0.80 3.80 -2.33
CA VAL A 224 0.53 3.70 -0.90
C VAL A 224 1.59 4.41 -0.06
N SER A 225 2.87 4.42 -0.49
CA SER A 225 3.93 5.15 0.19
C SER A 225 3.72 6.67 0.14
N LEU A 226 3.34 7.19 -1.03
CA LEU A 226 3.00 8.61 -1.21
C LEU A 226 1.76 8.99 -0.39
N ILE A 227 0.70 8.16 -0.43
CA ILE A 227 -0.51 8.35 0.39
C ILE A 227 -0.13 8.38 1.88
N THR A 228 0.71 7.43 2.33
CA THR A 228 1.20 7.38 3.70
C THR A 228 1.94 8.65 4.08
N ALA A 229 2.88 9.11 3.24
CA ALA A 229 3.66 10.31 3.49
C ALA A 229 2.77 11.55 3.66
N TYR A 230 1.85 11.80 2.73
CA TYR A 230 0.95 12.95 2.80
C TYR A 230 -0.02 12.87 3.98
N TYR A 231 -0.57 11.68 4.25
CA TYR A 231 -1.48 11.49 5.38
C TYR A 231 -0.78 11.73 6.73
N LEU A 232 0.44 11.23 6.91
CA LEU A 232 1.24 11.47 8.13
C LEU A 232 1.69 12.93 8.30
N LEU A 233 1.68 13.71 7.21
CA LEU A 233 1.91 15.16 7.22
C LEU A 233 0.62 15.96 7.48
N GLY A 234 -0.53 15.31 7.61
CA GLY A 234 -1.79 15.92 8.00
C GLY A 234 -2.77 16.19 6.87
N ASP A 235 -2.50 15.73 5.66
CA ASP A 235 -3.46 15.80 4.56
C ASP A 235 -4.69 14.91 4.83
N SER A 236 -5.83 15.28 4.26
CA SER A 236 -6.96 14.37 4.17
C SER A 236 -6.63 13.18 3.28
N VAL A 237 -7.34 12.04 3.47
CA VAL A 237 -7.15 10.87 2.59
C VAL A 237 -7.39 11.23 1.12
N GLN A 238 -8.40 12.05 0.84
CA GLN A 238 -8.70 12.50 -0.51
C GLN A 238 -7.53 13.30 -1.11
N ASP A 239 -6.98 14.28 -0.37
CA ASP A 239 -5.85 15.09 -0.85
C ASP A 239 -4.59 14.25 -1.02
N ALA A 240 -4.32 13.33 -0.09
CA ALA A 240 -3.20 12.39 -0.16
C ALA A 240 -3.28 11.51 -1.43
N VAL A 241 -4.47 10.99 -1.76
CA VAL A 241 -4.68 10.20 -2.98
C VAL A 241 -4.50 11.04 -4.24
N ILE A 242 -5.07 12.25 -4.29
CA ILE A 242 -4.94 13.15 -5.46
C ILE A 242 -3.47 13.49 -5.73
N LYS A 243 -2.72 13.86 -4.69
CA LYS A 243 -1.29 14.18 -4.81
C LYS A 243 -0.48 12.94 -5.22
N SER A 244 -0.75 11.78 -4.59
CA SER A 244 -0.12 10.51 -4.95
C SER A 244 -0.32 10.18 -6.44
N ALA A 245 -1.56 10.25 -6.93
CA ALA A 245 -1.89 9.98 -8.33
C ALA A 245 -1.11 10.86 -9.30
N SER A 246 -0.96 12.15 -9.01
CA SER A 246 -0.16 13.07 -9.84
C SER A 246 1.30 12.64 -9.97
N TYR A 247 1.93 12.16 -8.88
CA TYR A 247 3.30 11.63 -8.94
C TYR A 247 3.39 10.29 -9.65
N ILE A 248 2.39 9.43 -9.49
CA ILE A 248 2.31 8.16 -10.24
C ILE A 248 2.22 8.43 -11.75
N GLU A 249 1.40 9.37 -12.20
CA GLU A 249 1.31 9.75 -13.61
C GLU A 249 2.67 10.21 -14.16
N LYS A 250 3.39 11.06 -13.42
CA LYS A 250 4.74 11.52 -13.80
C LYS A 250 5.72 10.34 -13.91
N ALA A 251 5.72 9.43 -12.93
CA ALA A 251 6.60 8.26 -12.93
C ALA A 251 6.27 7.31 -14.10
N LEU A 252 4.98 7.13 -14.45
CA LEU A 252 4.55 6.39 -15.62
C LEU A 252 5.08 7.03 -16.91
N GLN A 253 4.93 8.34 -17.07
CA GLN A 253 5.44 9.06 -18.25
C GLN A 253 6.96 8.94 -18.37
N HIS A 254 7.71 9.05 -17.28
CA HIS A 254 9.16 8.79 -17.27
C HIS A 254 9.48 7.36 -17.73
N SER A 255 8.77 6.37 -17.19
CA SER A 255 8.97 4.95 -17.53
C SER A 255 8.72 4.67 -19.00
N LEU A 256 7.66 5.26 -19.57
CA LEU A 256 7.33 5.15 -21.00
C LEU A 256 8.39 5.82 -21.89
N THR A 257 8.85 7.02 -21.50
CA THR A 257 9.86 7.79 -22.25
C THR A 257 11.17 7.02 -22.40
N VAL A 258 11.63 6.37 -21.32
CA VAL A 258 12.89 5.59 -21.33
C VAL A 258 12.69 4.14 -21.76
N LYS A 259 11.47 3.74 -22.15
CA LYS A 259 11.12 2.36 -22.50
C LYS A 259 11.56 1.36 -21.41
N ARG A 260 11.23 1.69 -20.16
CA ARG A 260 11.59 0.91 -18.98
C ARG A 260 11.17 -0.55 -19.12
N ASP A 261 12.04 -1.49 -18.76
CA ASP A 261 11.66 -2.89 -18.59
C ASP A 261 10.64 -3.01 -17.45
N LYS A 262 9.47 -3.56 -17.77
CA LYS A 262 8.34 -3.71 -16.84
C LYS A 262 8.70 -4.56 -15.61
N ASN A 263 9.64 -5.51 -15.77
CA ASN A 263 10.11 -6.36 -14.69
C ASN A 263 10.99 -5.60 -13.67
N LEU A 264 11.58 -4.48 -14.04
CA LEU A 264 12.33 -3.63 -13.12
C LEU A 264 11.44 -2.70 -12.28
N GLY A 265 10.13 -2.74 -12.50
CA GLY A 265 9.18 -1.86 -11.85
C GLY A 265 9.15 -0.46 -12.46
N ILE A 266 8.21 0.36 -12.00
CA ILE A 266 8.05 1.75 -12.44
C ILE A 266 9.31 2.58 -12.15
N TYR A 267 9.68 3.48 -13.08
CA TYR A 267 10.83 4.37 -12.93
C TYR A 267 10.41 5.65 -12.20
N PHE A 268 10.45 5.61 -10.89
CA PHE A 268 10.01 6.71 -10.03
C PHE A 268 11.14 7.63 -9.55
N GLU A 269 12.39 7.23 -9.66
CA GLU A 269 13.51 8.02 -9.18
C GLU A 269 13.52 9.47 -9.70
N PRO A 270 13.10 9.76 -10.96
CA PRO A 270 13.03 11.14 -11.46
C PRO A 270 12.01 12.05 -10.76
N ILE A 271 11.01 11.49 -10.08
CA ILE A 271 10.04 12.31 -9.34
C ILE A 271 10.54 12.72 -7.95
N ILE A 272 11.52 12.02 -7.39
CA ILE A 272 12.00 12.22 -6.02
C ILE A 272 12.42 13.67 -5.73
N PRO A 273 13.18 14.37 -6.60
CA PRO A 273 13.58 15.75 -6.31
C PRO A 273 12.39 16.72 -6.21
N GLU A 274 11.40 16.57 -7.08
CA GLU A 274 10.20 17.41 -7.05
C GLU A 274 9.36 17.10 -5.81
N PHE A 275 9.14 15.83 -5.52
CA PHE A 275 8.43 15.37 -4.33
C PHE A 275 9.10 15.88 -3.05
N SER A 276 10.41 15.70 -2.90
CA SER A 276 11.15 16.17 -1.71
C SER A 276 11.06 17.69 -1.54
N ASN A 277 11.11 18.47 -2.62
CA ASN A 277 10.94 19.92 -2.57
C ASN A 277 9.52 20.32 -2.11
N GLU A 278 8.48 19.61 -2.55
CA GLU A 278 7.11 19.85 -2.07
C GLU A 278 6.98 19.54 -0.58
N ILE A 279 7.55 18.40 -0.14
CA ILE A 279 7.59 18.03 1.28
C ILE A 279 8.27 19.10 2.13
N ASP A 280 9.40 19.65 1.69
CA ASP A 280 10.09 20.75 2.36
C ASP A 280 9.19 21.97 2.57
N GLN A 281 8.36 22.29 1.58
CA GLN A 281 7.42 23.40 1.68
C GLN A 281 6.28 23.10 2.66
N ILE A 282 5.77 21.86 2.66
CA ILE A 282 4.72 21.43 3.59
C ILE A 282 5.25 21.49 5.02
N ARG A 283 6.43 20.92 5.31
CA ARG A 283 7.04 20.89 6.65
C ARG A 283 7.34 22.28 7.19
N LYS A 284 7.77 23.23 6.32
CA LYS A 284 7.98 24.64 6.71
C LYS A 284 6.68 25.37 7.09
N ARG A 285 5.52 24.90 6.65
CA ARG A 285 4.21 25.47 7.04
C ARG A 285 3.67 24.87 8.33
N LEU A 286 4.10 23.65 8.67
CA LEU A 286 3.68 22.92 9.88
C LEU A 286 4.52 23.34 11.11
N ASN A 287 5.72 23.88 10.92
CA ASN A 287 6.62 24.43 11.95
C ASN A 287 6.39 25.94 12.12
#